data_487576d2c5054528278c9e3f7e4e92b2
#
_entry.id   487576d2c5054528278c9e3f7e4e92b2
#
_cell.length_a   1.000
_cell.length_b   1.000
_cell.length_c   1.000
_cell.angle_alpha   90.00
_cell.angle_beta   90.00
_cell.angle_gamma   90.00
#
_symmetry.space_group_name_H-M   'P 1'
#
loop_
_entity.id
_entity.type
_entity.pdbx_description
1 polymer ?
#
loop_
_entity_poly.entity_id
_entity_poly.type
_entity_poly.pdbx_seq_one_letter_code
_entity_poly.pdbx_strand_id
1 'polypeptide(L)' 'MTKDLAHYRQLERRLWMTRWRHEGQESAEEDAILDEMEAAWMNLNEDERALLNL' A
#
# COMPACT_ATOMS: atom_id res chain seq x y z
N MET A 1 -14.56 6.00 5.65
CA MET A 1 -13.13 5.75 5.39
C MET A 1 -12.42 7.08 5.25
N THR A 2 -11.31 7.28 5.93
CA THR A 2 -10.53 8.51 5.85
C THR A 2 -9.77 8.59 4.53
N LYS A 3 -9.33 9.80 4.19
CA LYS A 3 -8.57 10.06 2.98
C LYS A 3 -7.23 9.27 2.98
N ASP A 4 -6.56 9.25 4.12
CA ASP A 4 -5.28 8.56 4.24
C ASP A 4 -5.44 7.05 4.15
N LEU A 5 -6.50 6.50 4.74
CA LEU A 5 -6.77 5.07 4.66
C LEU A 5 -7.14 4.66 3.23
N ALA A 6 -7.94 5.48 2.54
CA ALA A 6 -8.29 5.21 1.15
C ALA A 6 -7.05 5.23 0.25
N HIS A 7 -6.13 6.17 0.50
CA HIS A 7 -4.88 6.26 -0.24
C HIS A 7 -4.03 5.00 -0.04
N TYR A 8 -3.91 4.53 1.20
CA TYR A 8 -3.17 3.31 1.51
C TYR A 8 -3.77 2.09 0.79
N ARG A 9 -5.11 1.99 0.78
CA ARG A 9 -5.80 0.90 0.08
C ARG A 9 -5.56 0.93 -1.42
N GLN A 10 -5.48 2.12 -2.02
CA GLN A 10 -5.15 2.26 -3.43
C GLN A 10 -3.73 1.76 -3.72
N LEU A 11 -2.78 2.08 -2.84
CA LEU A 11 -1.40 1.60 -2.98
C LEU A 11 -1.31 0.09 -2.87
N GLU A 12 -2.06 -0.52 -1.94
CA GLU A 12 -2.15 -1.96 -1.83
C GLU A 12 -2.62 -2.60 -3.14
N ARG A 13 -3.66 -2.02 -3.74
CA ARG A 13 -4.21 -2.53 -4.99
C ARG A 13 -3.18 -2.44 -6.12
N ARG A 14 -2.49 -1.31 -6.20
CA ARG A 14 -1.43 -1.13 -7.20
C ARG A 14 -0.31 -2.14 -7.00
N LEU A 15 0.05 -2.41 -5.76
CA LEU A 15 1.08 -3.39 -5.44
C LEU A 15 0.72 -4.78 -5.95
N TRP A 16 -0.51 -5.23 -5.66
CA TRP A 16 -0.97 -6.54 -6.13
C TRP A 16 -1.01 -6.64 -7.65
N MET A 17 -1.49 -5.59 -8.32
CA MET A 17 -1.52 -5.57 -9.77
C MET A 17 -0.13 -5.57 -10.39
N THR A 18 0.81 -4.85 -9.79
CA THR A 18 2.19 -4.80 -10.23
C THR A 18 2.85 -6.16 -10.09
N ARG A 19 2.66 -6.82 -8.97
CA ARG A 19 3.17 -8.16 -8.74
C ARG A 19 2.60 -9.17 -9.73
N TRP A 20 1.31 -9.04 -10.01
CA TRP A 20 0.65 -9.93 -10.96
C TRP A 20 1.23 -9.76 -12.37
N ARG A 21 1.45 -8.51 -12.81
CA ARG A 21 2.03 -8.24 -14.13
C ARG A 21 3.46 -8.77 -14.26
N HIS A 22 4.22 -8.77 -13.19
CA HIS A 22 5.60 -9.24 -13.18
C HIS A 22 5.74 -10.68 -12.68
N GLU A 23 4.64 -11.39 -12.57
CA GLU A 23 4.61 -12.80 -12.14
C GLU A 23 5.30 -13.04 -10.80
N GLY A 24 5.14 -12.07 -9.88
CA GLY A 24 5.72 -12.16 -8.54
C GLY A 24 7.20 -11.79 -8.46
N GLN A 25 7.83 -11.39 -9.57
CA GLN A 25 9.22 -10.97 -9.56
C GLN A 25 9.35 -9.52 -9.10
N GLU A 26 10.45 -9.21 -8.45
CA GLU A 26 10.74 -7.85 -8.00
C GLU A 26 10.92 -6.92 -9.19
N SER A 27 10.47 -5.66 -9.02
CA SER A 27 10.60 -4.64 -10.04
C SER A 27 10.83 -3.29 -9.37
N ALA A 28 11.37 -2.33 -10.12
CA ALA A 28 11.55 -0.96 -9.62
C ALA A 28 10.20 -0.32 -9.29
N GLU A 29 9.15 -0.66 -10.04
CA GLU A 29 7.81 -0.17 -9.78
C GLU A 29 7.28 -0.67 -8.42
N GLU A 30 7.51 -1.95 -8.10
CA GLU A 30 7.13 -2.50 -6.81
C GLU A 30 7.85 -1.80 -5.67
N ASP A 31 9.16 -1.58 -5.80
CA ASP A 31 9.94 -0.89 -4.78
C ASP A 31 9.42 0.52 -4.53
N ALA A 32 9.06 1.24 -5.59
CA ALA A 32 8.51 2.59 -5.47
C ALA A 32 7.17 2.58 -4.74
N ILE A 33 6.31 1.59 -5.04
CA ILE A 33 5.02 1.45 -4.37
C ILE A 33 5.21 1.13 -2.89
N LEU A 34 6.14 0.25 -2.56
CA LEU A 34 6.43 -0.10 -1.16
C LEU A 34 6.92 1.10 -0.36
N ASP A 35 7.76 1.94 -0.97
CA ASP A 35 8.20 3.18 -0.33
C ASP A 35 7.04 4.14 -0.07
N GLU A 36 6.14 4.29 -1.04
CA GLU A 36 4.95 5.12 -0.87
C GLU A 36 4.02 4.55 0.20
N MET A 37 3.87 3.22 0.27
CA MET A 37 3.06 2.56 1.28
C MET A 37 3.62 2.81 2.68
N GLU A 38 4.94 2.77 2.84
CA GLU A 38 5.55 3.07 4.13
C GLU A 38 5.24 4.49 4.57
N ALA A 39 5.39 5.46 3.68
CA ALA A 39 5.05 6.85 3.97
C ALA A 39 3.56 7.02 4.30
N ALA A 40 2.68 6.36 3.54
CA ALA A 40 1.25 6.41 3.79
C ALA A 40 0.88 5.77 5.14
N TRP A 41 1.55 4.68 5.49
CA TRP A 41 1.35 4.02 6.79
C TRP A 41 1.68 4.95 7.94
N MET A 42 2.76 5.72 7.83
CA MET A 42 3.16 6.67 8.86
C MET A 42 2.16 7.80 9.05
N ASN A 43 1.35 8.08 8.04
CA ASN A 43 0.29 9.09 8.13
C ASN A 43 -1.01 8.56 8.74
N LEU A 44 -1.12 7.25 8.93
CA LEU A 44 -2.32 6.64 9.54
C LEU A 44 -2.23 6.74 11.06
N ASN A 45 -3.40 6.92 11.72
CA ASN A 45 -3.46 6.84 13.17
C ASN A 45 -3.64 5.37 13.61
N GLU A 46 -3.64 5.14 14.92
CA GLU A 46 -3.76 3.78 15.48
C GLU A 46 -5.05 3.09 15.05
N ASP A 47 -6.15 3.80 15.05
CA ASP A 47 -7.44 3.24 14.68
C ASP A 47 -7.46 2.79 13.22
N GLU A 48 -6.87 3.60 12.35
CA GLU A 48 -6.79 3.26 10.93
C GLU A 48 -5.89 2.07 10.69
N ARG A 49 -4.76 1.99 11.39
CA ARG A 49 -3.86 0.85 11.30
C ARG A 49 -4.53 -0.43 11.80
N ALA A 50 -5.32 -0.34 12.85
CA ALA A 50 -6.06 -1.47 13.37
C ALA A 50 -7.06 -2.01 12.34
N LEU A 51 -7.71 -1.14 11.57
CA LEU A 51 -8.63 -1.55 10.52
C LEU A 51 -7.93 -2.33 9.42
N LEU A 52 -6.68 -2.01 9.13
CA LEU A 52 -5.89 -2.71 8.10
C LEU A 52 -5.45 -4.11 8.55
N ASN A 53 -5.40 -4.35 9.84
CA ASN A 53 -4.96 -5.63 10.41
C ASN A 53 -6.10 -6.64 10.64
N LEU A 54 -7.31 -6.27 10.26
CA LEU A 54 -8.45 -7.18 10.40
C LEU A 54 -8.49 -8.25 9.31
#